data_1ad550f0b973c594856a69f77ea2e747
#
_entry.id   1ad550f0b973c594856a69f77ea2e747
#
_cell.length_a   1.000
_cell.length_b   1.000
_cell.length_c   1.000
_cell.angle_alpha   90.00
_cell.angle_beta   90.00
_cell.angle_gamma   90.00
#
_symmetry.space_group_name_H-M   'P 1'
#
loop_
_entity.id
_entity.type
_entity.pdbx_description
1 polymer ?
#
loop_
_entity_poly.entity_id
_entity_poly.type
_entity_poly.pdbx_seq_one_letter_code
_entity_poly.pdbx_strand_id
1 'polypeptide(L)'
;MIQAGIKPTHLDSHHHIHTFKNNTKIIIRLAKEYGLPVRNSYQNPDVYRKEGVRCNDILLDPWKRNEEKIKKSSDITKSIVSEVKEVLTENKDLEVIEFMWHPAYMDIHIMEGSGFNLPRIYELNAIIQKELGDYVKENFILSTYKDL
;
A
#
# COMPACT_ATOMS: atom_id res chain seq x y z
N MET A 1 13.53 7.53 17.32
CA MET A 1 13.95 6.55 16.29
C MET A 1 15.37 6.84 15.81
N ILE A 2 15.67 7.98 15.19
CA ILE A 2 17.00 8.27 14.64
C ILE A 2 18.07 8.25 15.73
N GLN A 3 17.83 8.84 16.90
CA GLN A 3 18.74 8.77 18.06
C GLN A 3 19.01 7.35 18.56
N ALA A 4 18.11 6.41 18.27
CA ALA A 4 18.29 4.99 18.58
C ALA A 4 18.96 4.19 17.45
N GLY A 5 19.54 4.86 16.46
CA GLY A 5 20.25 4.25 15.33
C GLY A 5 19.32 3.68 14.23
N ILE A 6 18.01 3.89 14.31
CA ILE A 6 17.06 3.47 13.27
C ILE A 6 17.17 4.45 12.10
N LYS A 7 17.37 3.89 10.90
CA LYS A 7 17.39 4.64 9.64
C LYS A 7 16.03 4.51 8.96
N PRO A 8 15.13 5.50 9.08
CA PRO A 8 13.85 5.46 8.41
C PRO A 8 14.05 5.48 6.89
N THR A 9 13.14 4.83 6.17
CA THR A 9 13.17 4.77 4.69
C THR A 9 12.15 5.71 4.06
N HIS A 10 11.07 6.02 4.77
CA HIS A 10 9.99 6.88 4.33
C HIS A 10 9.17 7.38 5.51
N LEU A 11 8.25 8.28 5.23
CA LEU A 11 7.25 8.75 6.18
C LEU A 11 5.87 8.22 5.80
N ASP A 12 5.19 7.67 6.78
CA ASP A 12 3.84 7.15 6.71
C ASP A 12 3.12 7.39 8.03
N SER A 13 1.83 7.11 8.10
CA SER A 13 1.07 7.17 9.34
C SER A 13 -0.11 6.20 9.35
N HIS A 14 -0.43 5.69 10.53
CA HIS A 14 -1.59 4.84 10.74
C HIS A 14 -2.87 5.55 10.29
N HIS A 15 -3.73 4.82 9.57
CA HIS A 15 -4.96 5.34 8.96
C HIS A 15 -4.74 6.56 8.05
N HIS A 16 -3.51 6.75 7.53
CA HIS A 16 -3.18 7.81 6.59
C HIS A 16 -3.48 9.23 7.11
N ILE A 17 -3.42 9.45 8.43
CA ILE A 17 -3.73 10.75 9.05
C ILE A 17 -2.82 11.88 8.55
N HIS A 18 -1.64 11.57 7.99
CA HIS A 18 -0.75 12.55 7.36
C HIS A 18 -1.35 13.21 6.12
N THR A 19 -2.38 12.60 5.50
CA THR A 19 -3.05 13.15 4.32
C THR A 19 -4.13 14.18 4.65
N PHE A 20 -4.52 14.32 5.91
CA PHE A 20 -5.48 15.35 6.30
C PHE A 20 -4.87 16.74 6.13
N LYS A 21 -5.67 17.68 5.60
CA LYS A 21 -5.25 19.00 5.12
C LYS A 21 -4.21 19.71 6.00
N ASN A 22 -4.38 19.68 7.32
CA ASN A 22 -3.44 20.36 8.23
C ASN A 22 -2.16 19.55 8.48
N ASN A 23 -2.25 18.22 8.39
CA ASN A 23 -1.12 17.33 8.63
C ASN A 23 -0.21 17.21 7.41
N THR A 24 -0.75 17.39 6.20
CA THR A 24 0.02 17.33 4.95
C THR A 24 1.18 18.33 4.95
N LYS A 25 0.97 19.54 5.47
CA LYS A 25 2.05 20.54 5.59
C LYS A 25 3.15 20.10 6.57
N ILE A 26 2.77 19.42 7.64
CA ILE A 26 3.71 18.93 8.65
C ILE A 26 4.55 17.79 8.06
N ILE A 27 3.94 16.83 7.39
CA ILE A 27 4.65 15.69 6.80
C ILE A 27 5.60 16.15 5.68
N ILE A 28 5.20 17.12 4.84
CA ILE A 28 6.05 17.71 3.82
C ILE A 28 7.29 18.36 4.45
N ARG A 29 7.12 19.12 5.53
CA ARG A 29 8.24 19.74 6.24
C ARG A 29 9.21 18.67 6.78
N LEU A 30 8.68 17.63 7.43
CA LEU A 30 9.49 16.52 7.94
C LEU A 30 10.20 15.77 6.81
N ALA A 31 9.53 15.51 5.70
CA ALA A 31 10.11 14.87 4.53
C ALA A 31 11.32 15.64 4.00
N LYS A 32 11.19 16.97 3.88
CA LYS A 32 12.31 17.85 3.47
C LYS A 32 13.45 17.86 4.49
N GLU A 33 13.13 17.97 5.78
CA GLU A 33 14.11 18.02 6.87
C GLU A 33 14.96 16.76 6.93
N TYR A 34 14.34 15.58 6.72
CA TYR A 34 15.03 14.29 6.83
C TYR A 34 15.41 13.67 5.49
N GLY A 35 15.09 14.31 4.35
CA GLY A 35 15.37 13.80 3.02
C GLY A 35 14.60 12.50 2.67
N LEU A 36 13.42 12.31 3.26
CA LEU A 36 12.66 11.08 3.15
C LEU A 36 11.49 11.22 2.17
N PRO A 37 11.18 10.17 1.37
CA PRO A 37 9.94 10.11 0.62
C PRO A 37 8.73 9.92 1.55
N VAL A 38 7.55 10.25 1.05
CA VAL A 38 6.27 10.12 1.77
C VAL A 38 5.39 9.11 1.03
N ARG A 39 4.71 8.22 1.77
CA ARG A 39 3.61 7.44 1.19
C ARG A 39 2.49 8.39 0.77
N ASN A 40 2.23 8.46 -0.52
CA ASN A 40 1.02 9.12 -1.02
C ASN A 40 -0.16 8.17 -0.87
N SER A 41 -1.09 8.52 0.02
CA SER A 41 -2.27 7.72 0.30
C SER A 41 -3.50 8.45 -0.22
N TYR A 42 -3.98 8.02 -1.39
CA TYR A 42 -5.23 8.49 -2.01
C TYR A 42 -5.29 10.00 -2.36
N GLN A 43 -4.13 10.69 -2.42
CA GLN A 43 -4.05 12.09 -2.84
C GLN A 43 -3.45 12.21 -4.25
N ASN A 44 -3.62 13.38 -4.86
CA ASN A 44 -2.83 13.72 -6.04
C ASN A 44 -1.34 13.83 -5.62
N PRO A 45 -0.42 13.05 -6.22
CA PRO A 45 1.00 13.08 -5.88
C PRO A 45 1.65 14.46 -6.06
N ASP A 46 1.07 15.33 -6.87
CA ASP A 46 1.51 16.71 -7.04
C ASP A 46 1.53 17.52 -5.75
N VAL A 47 0.72 17.13 -4.76
CA VAL A 47 0.74 17.77 -3.43
C VAL A 47 2.12 17.68 -2.79
N TYR A 48 2.84 16.59 -3.03
CA TYR A 48 4.19 16.34 -2.54
C TYR A 48 5.25 16.79 -3.55
N ARG A 49 5.08 16.45 -4.83
CA ARG A 49 6.06 16.68 -5.89
C ARG A 49 6.36 18.16 -6.15
N LYS A 50 5.34 19.01 -6.13
CA LYS A 50 5.50 20.48 -6.23
C LYS A 50 6.34 21.07 -5.10
N GLU A 51 6.39 20.36 -3.99
CA GLU A 51 7.23 20.73 -2.82
C GLU A 51 8.61 20.07 -2.84
N GLY A 52 8.96 19.33 -3.91
CA GLY A 52 10.23 18.61 -4.02
C GLY A 52 10.31 17.36 -3.14
N VAL A 53 9.17 16.82 -2.71
CA VAL A 53 9.09 15.60 -1.90
C VAL A 53 8.72 14.42 -2.79
N ARG A 54 9.52 13.36 -2.73
CA ARG A 54 9.29 12.10 -3.46
C ARG A 54 8.14 11.31 -2.84
N CYS A 55 7.34 10.66 -3.68
CA CYS A 55 6.23 9.82 -3.24
C CYS A 55 5.86 8.80 -4.32
N ASN A 56 5.11 7.76 -3.95
CA ASN A 56 4.45 6.88 -4.90
C ASN A 56 3.37 7.62 -5.70
N ASP A 57 3.07 7.15 -6.92
CA ASP A 57 2.01 7.71 -7.77
C ASP A 57 0.64 7.37 -7.21
N ILE A 58 0.46 6.12 -6.81
CA ILE A 58 -0.81 5.60 -6.31
C ILE A 58 -0.58 4.58 -5.21
N LEU A 59 -1.46 4.59 -4.21
CA LEU A 59 -1.62 3.52 -3.23
C LEU A 59 -2.91 2.77 -3.54
N LEU A 60 -2.80 1.47 -3.70
CA LEU A 60 -3.90 0.56 -4.02
C LEU A 60 -4.18 -0.38 -2.85
N ASP A 61 -5.45 -0.56 -2.54
CA ASP A 61 -5.98 -1.54 -1.60
C ASP A 61 -6.93 -2.45 -2.38
N PRO A 62 -6.48 -3.63 -2.80
CA PRO A 62 -7.27 -4.50 -3.68
C PRO A 62 -8.58 -4.96 -3.04
N TRP A 63 -8.58 -5.24 -1.73
CA TRP A 63 -9.79 -5.61 -1.02
C TRP A 63 -10.82 -4.49 -1.02
N LYS A 64 -10.40 -3.30 -0.60
CA LYS A 64 -11.29 -2.15 -0.44
C LYS A 64 -11.85 -1.64 -1.77
N ARG A 65 -11.08 -1.78 -2.85
CA ARG A 65 -11.47 -1.31 -4.19
C ARG A 65 -12.71 -2.03 -4.71
N ASN A 66 -12.82 -3.35 -4.49
CA ASN A 66 -13.90 -4.19 -5.04
C ASN A 66 -14.48 -5.17 -4.01
N GLU A 67 -14.62 -4.75 -2.78
CA GLU A 67 -15.06 -5.59 -1.66
C GLU A 67 -16.35 -6.37 -1.97
N GLU A 68 -17.34 -5.70 -2.56
CA GLU A 68 -18.63 -6.32 -2.94
C GLU A 68 -18.49 -7.42 -3.99
N LYS A 69 -17.64 -7.20 -5.01
CA LYS A 69 -17.36 -8.19 -6.07
C LYS A 69 -16.60 -9.37 -5.49
N ILE A 70 -15.60 -9.09 -4.66
CA ILE A 70 -14.76 -10.10 -4.02
C ILE A 70 -15.59 -10.99 -3.10
N LYS A 71 -16.42 -10.41 -2.23
CA LYS A 71 -17.28 -11.14 -1.29
C LYS A 71 -18.31 -12.04 -1.96
N LYS A 72 -18.76 -11.70 -3.16
CA LYS A 72 -19.73 -12.50 -3.94
C LYS A 72 -19.07 -13.62 -4.74
N SER A 73 -17.74 -13.66 -4.80
CA SER A 73 -17.01 -14.68 -5.55
C SER A 73 -17.09 -16.04 -4.86
N SER A 74 -17.22 -17.11 -5.64
CA SER A 74 -17.09 -18.49 -5.15
C SER A 74 -15.65 -18.85 -4.77
N ASP A 75 -14.66 -18.10 -5.28
CA ASP A 75 -13.24 -18.22 -4.95
C ASP A 75 -12.67 -16.82 -4.68
N ILE A 76 -12.69 -16.43 -3.42
CA ILE A 76 -12.27 -15.10 -2.97
C ILE A 76 -10.79 -14.87 -3.29
N THR A 77 -9.93 -15.86 -3.07
CA THR A 77 -8.48 -15.75 -3.32
C THR A 77 -8.21 -15.44 -4.79
N LYS A 78 -8.81 -16.19 -5.71
CA LYS A 78 -8.67 -15.94 -7.16
C LYS A 78 -9.24 -14.58 -7.55
N SER A 79 -10.34 -14.18 -6.93
CA SER A 79 -10.93 -12.86 -7.20
C SER A 79 -10.01 -11.73 -6.82
N ILE A 80 -9.30 -11.82 -5.68
CA ILE A 80 -8.30 -10.85 -5.28
C ILE A 80 -7.11 -10.85 -6.25
N VAL A 81 -6.59 -12.02 -6.62
CA VAL A 81 -5.47 -12.13 -7.58
C VAL A 81 -5.84 -11.49 -8.92
N SER A 82 -7.05 -11.76 -9.42
CA SER A 82 -7.56 -11.15 -10.66
C SER A 82 -7.68 -9.63 -10.55
N GLU A 83 -8.21 -9.13 -9.43
CA GLU A 83 -8.32 -7.70 -9.17
C GLU A 83 -6.96 -7.01 -9.16
N VAL A 84 -5.95 -7.62 -8.51
CA VAL A 84 -4.59 -7.07 -8.49
C VAL A 84 -4.00 -6.96 -9.88
N LYS A 85 -4.15 -8.00 -10.71
CA LYS A 85 -3.66 -8.00 -12.10
C LYS A 85 -4.39 -6.95 -12.95
N GLU A 86 -5.70 -6.82 -12.81
CA GLU A 86 -6.53 -5.83 -13.50
C GLU A 86 -6.04 -4.40 -13.16
N VAL A 87 -5.91 -4.11 -11.88
CA VAL A 87 -5.47 -2.79 -11.38
C VAL A 87 -4.04 -2.45 -11.80
N LEU A 88 -3.13 -3.43 -11.77
CA LEU A 88 -1.76 -3.24 -12.25
C LEU A 88 -1.75 -2.93 -13.75
N THR A 89 -2.56 -3.63 -14.54
CA THR A 89 -2.68 -3.40 -15.97
C THR A 89 -3.22 -2.01 -16.29
N GLU A 90 -4.25 -1.57 -15.55
CA GLU A 90 -4.83 -0.23 -15.69
C GLU A 90 -3.85 0.90 -15.37
N ASN A 91 -2.91 0.66 -14.48
CA ASN A 91 -1.98 1.66 -13.98
C ASN A 91 -0.52 1.45 -14.46
N LYS A 92 -0.30 0.60 -15.47
CA LYS A 92 1.04 0.23 -15.96
C LYS A 92 1.91 1.40 -16.43
N ASP A 93 1.30 2.53 -16.78
CA ASP A 93 2.00 3.74 -17.23
C ASP A 93 2.47 4.63 -16.07
N LEU A 94 2.12 4.30 -14.83
CA LEU A 94 2.62 4.95 -13.63
C LEU A 94 4.01 4.43 -13.26
N GLU A 95 4.85 5.32 -12.72
CA GLU A 95 6.23 4.98 -12.36
C GLU A 95 6.28 4.15 -11.08
N VAL A 96 5.51 4.52 -10.05
CA VAL A 96 5.52 3.89 -8.73
C VAL A 96 4.13 3.54 -8.25
N ILE A 97 3.81 2.26 -8.24
CA ILE A 97 2.56 1.72 -7.73
C ILE A 97 2.83 1.02 -6.39
N GLU A 98 2.10 1.38 -5.37
CA GLU A 98 2.16 0.72 -4.07
C GLU A 98 0.89 -0.05 -3.76
N PHE A 99 1.03 -1.28 -3.27
CA PHE A 99 -0.08 -2.06 -2.74
C PHE A 99 -0.04 -2.09 -1.21
N MET A 100 -1.17 -1.81 -0.59
CA MET A 100 -1.36 -1.97 0.84
C MET A 100 -2.07 -3.29 1.12
N TRP A 101 -1.45 -4.11 1.96
CA TRP A 101 -1.96 -5.40 2.39
C TRP A 101 -1.95 -5.49 3.91
N HIS A 102 -2.89 -6.26 4.47
CA HIS A 102 -2.99 -6.49 5.91
C HIS A 102 -2.98 -7.99 6.25
N PRO A 103 -2.05 -8.79 5.67
CA PRO A 103 -2.08 -10.23 5.83
C PRO A 103 -1.84 -10.63 7.29
N ALA A 104 -2.58 -11.65 7.76
CA ALA A 104 -2.33 -12.26 9.04
C ALA A 104 -2.81 -13.70 9.08
N TYR A 105 -2.13 -14.52 9.90
CA TYR A 105 -2.70 -15.75 10.44
C TYR A 105 -3.70 -15.36 11.52
N MET A 106 -4.86 -16.03 11.53
CA MET A 106 -5.92 -15.71 12.48
C MET A 106 -5.71 -16.48 13.78
N ASP A 107 -5.74 -15.74 14.88
CA ASP A 107 -5.83 -16.26 16.24
C ASP A 107 -6.92 -15.52 17.02
N ILE A 108 -7.10 -15.90 18.27
CA ILE A 108 -8.15 -15.31 19.12
C ILE A 108 -7.93 -13.81 19.35
N HIS A 109 -6.69 -13.35 19.45
CA HIS A 109 -6.36 -11.95 19.71
C HIS A 109 -6.72 -11.07 18.52
N ILE A 110 -6.45 -11.54 17.29
CA ILE A 110 -6.87 -10.83 16.08
C ILE A 110 -8.38 -10.85 15.92
N MET A 111 -9.02 -11.98 16.21
CA MET A 111 -10.48 -12.13 16.12
C MET A 111 -11.22 -11.17 17.07
N GLU A 112 -10.72 -11.00 18.28
CA GLU A 112 -11.32 -10.13 19.31
C GLU A 112 -10.89 -8.67 19.18
N GLY A 113 -9.65 -8.42 18.75
CA GLY A 113 -9.04 -7.08 18.73
C GLY A 113 -9.21 -6.30 17.43
N SER A 114 -9.68 -6.91 16.33
CA SER A 114 -9.77 -6.27 15.02
C SER A 114 -11.11 -6.50 14.37
N GLY A 115 -11.70 -5.44 13.81
CA GLY A 115 -12.87 -5.57 12.92
C GLY A 115 -12.53 -6.02 11.51
N PHE A 116 -11.24 -5.97 11.11
CA PHE A 116 -10.75 -6.40 9.81
C PHE A 116 -10.10 -7.77 9.93
N ASN A 117 -10.91 -8.84 9.93
CA ASN A 117 -10.48 -10.21 10.25
C ASN A 117 -10.36 -11.08 9.00
N LEU A 118 -11.48 -11.50 8.43
CA LEU A 118 -11.51 -12.38 7.27
C LEU A 118 -10.69 -11.87 6.08
N PRO A 119 -10.70 -10.60 5.72
CA PRO A 119 -9.87 -10.09 4.64
C PRO A 119 -8.39 -10.41 4.80
N ARG A 120 -7.87 -10.42 6.03
CA ARG A 120 -6.45 -10.72 6.31
C ARG A 120 -6.04 -12.11 5.83
N ILE A 121 -6.90 -13.11 6.03
CA ILE A 121 -6.65 -14.49 5.59
C ILE A 121 -6.63 -14.55 4.06
N TYR A 122 -7.59 -13.92 3.41
CA TYR A 122 -7.71 -13.94 1.97
C TYR A 122 -6.59 -13.15 1.29
N GLU A 123 -6.18 -12.02 1.87
CA GLU A 123 -5.01 -11.27 1.41
C GLU A 123 -3.72 -12.10 1.56
N LEU A 124 -3.53 -12.77 2.69
CA LEU A 124 -2.41 -13.67 2.88
C LEU A 124 -2.38 -14.77 1.81
N ASN A 125 -3.52 -15.43 1.59
CA ASN A 125 -3.63 -16.46 0.57
C ASN A 125 -3.39 -15.94 -0.84
N ALA A 126 -3.81 -14.71 -1.15
CA ALA A 126 -3.58 -14.09 -2.46
C ALA A 126 -2.10 -13.74 -2.68
N ILE A 127 -1.44 -13.15 -1.68
CA ILE A 127 -0.03 -12.75 -1.78
C ILE A 127 0.90 -13.95 -2.02
N ILE A 128 0.62 -15.10 -1.43
CA ILE A 128 1.45 -16.30 -1.58
C ILE A 128 1.16 -17.10 -2.86
N GLN A 129 0.18 -16.69 -3.68
CA GLN A 129 -0.08 -17.37 -4.96
C GLN A 129 1.09 -17.18 -5.92
N LYS A 130 1.65 -18.30 -6.38
CA LYS A 130 2.74 -18.29 -7.35
C LYS A 130 2.37 -17.50 -8.61
N GLU A 131 1.14 -17.65 -9.08
CA GLU A 131 0.61 -16.95 -10.25
C GLU A 131 0.71 -15.42 -10.13
N LEU A 132 0.41 -14.86 -8.95
CA LEU A 132 0.54 -13.42 -8.71
C LEU A 132 2.00 -13.01 -8.66
N GLY A 133 2.84 -13.80 -7.97
CA GLY A 133 4.27 -13.54 -7.87
C GLY A 133 4.98 -13.57 -9.23
N ASP A 134 4.64 -14.53 -10.09
CA ASP A 134 5.19 -14.64 -11.44
C ASP A 134 4.75 -13.42 -12.29
N TYR A 135 3.45 -13.11 -12.29
CA TYR A 135 2.92 -11.97 -13.03
C TYR A 135 3.60 -10.64 -12.66
N VAL A 136 3.78 -10.39 -11.36
CA VAL A 136 4.44 -9.16 -10.89
C VAL A 136 5.89 -9.12 -11.36
N LYS A 137 6.65 -10.22 -11.22
CA LYS A 137 8.06 -10.28 -11.64
C LYS A 137 8.27 -10.16 -13.14
N GLU A 138 7.33 -10.64 -13.94
CA GLU A 138 7.39 -10.58 -15.40
C GLU A 138 7.07 -9.19 -15.96
N ASN A 139 6.25 -8.41 -15.24
CA ASN A 139 5.71 -7.15 -15.76
C ASN A 139 6.17 -5.89 -15.01
N PHE A 140 6.75 -6.05 -13.80
CA PHE A 140 7.10 -4.93 -12.93
C PHE A 140 8.43 -5.16 -12.23
N ILE A 141 9.06 -4.07 -11.80
CA ILE A 141 10.26 -4.09 -10.96
C ILE A 141 9.81 -3.92 -9.49
N LEU A 142 10.12 -4.92 -8.66
CA LEU A 142 9.89 -4.79 -7.22
C LEU A 142 10.93 -3.84 -6.63
N SER A 143 10.46 -2.80 -5.97
CA SER A 143 11.26 -1.73 -5.40
C SER A 143 10.91 -1.47 -3.92
N THR A 144 11.72 -0.65 -3.29
CA THR A 144 11.50 -0.17 -1.93
C THR A 144 11.50 1.35 -1.90
N TYR A 145 11.05 1.95 -0.80
CA TYR A 145 11.12 3.41 -0.62
C TYR A 145 12.54 4.00 -0.64
N LYS A 146 13.58 3.16 -0.56
CA LYS A 146 14.98 3.62 -0.72
C LYS A 146 15.33 3.89 -2.18
N ASP A 147 14.57 3.30 -3.10
CA ASP A 147 14.80 3.39 -4.54
C ASP A 147 14.07 4.59 -5.16
N LEU A 148 13.18 5.21 -4.40
CA LEU A 148 12.51 6.49 -4.70
C LEU A 148 13.47 7.71 -4.44
#